data_1e868622c29f1022adf576e66794bcf1
#
_entry.id   1e868622c29f1022adf576e66794bcf1
#
_cell.length_a   1.000
_cell.length_b   1.000
_cell.length_c   1.000
_cell.angle_alpha   90.00
_cell.angle_beta   90.00
_cell.angle_gamma   90.00
#
_symmetry.space_group_name_H-M   'P 1'
#
loop_
_entity.id
_entity.type
_entity.pdbx_description
1 polymer ?
#
loop_
_entity_poly.entity_id
_entity_poly.type
_entity_poly.pdbx_seq_one_letter_code
_entity_poly.pdbx_strand_id
1 'polypeptide(L)'
;SCDGWLRGVLPEPDQDEVILLEVKSANDKRWKELDKLGDYELWSETYRWQIHGYMGVFGLTKCMVIVVNKNNSQIYSQIIDYNPEIWEKALERAERIITSEEPPYQGRMSEKDWRLKGQSKAYIDIYQRKRFPQSVNCRNCAFSKPLTTSNGATWICKRTNKAIDLETQRASCENHLWNPKLIITATHLPEESDDTKIAYEAGFTKFYNAIPSAREPGHYYSSAELRELSKCQFDLKMMEMAGDVKSEFPGSTVEHLDEKKDPF
;
A
#
# COMPACT_ATOMS: atom_id res chain seq x y z
N SER A 1 0.14 -17.31 -10.21
CA SER A 1 0.04 -18.53 -11.05
C SER A 1 -1.31 -19.18 -10.79
N CYS A 2 -1.93 -19.75 -11.83
CA CYS A 2 -3.09 -20.63 -11.68
C CYS A 2 -2.63 -22.01 -11.23
N ASP A 3 -3.55 -22.81 -10.67
CA ASP A 3 -3.21 -24.15 -10.18
C ASP A 3 -3.12 -25.18 -11.31
N GLY A 4 -3.85 -24.99 -12.40
CA GLY A 4 -3.75 -25.86 -13.57
C GLY A 4 -4.82 -25.61 -14.63
N TRP A 5 -4.81 -26.47 -15.63
CA TRP A 5 -5.80 -26.53 -16.70
C TRP A 5 -6.34 -27.95 -16.82
N LEU A 6 -7.62 -28.05 -17.14
CA LEU A 6 -8.32 -29.33 -17.28
C LEU A 6 -8.93 -29.44 -18.68
N ARG A 7 -8.99 -30.68 -19.18
CA ARG A 7 -9.72 -31.07 -20.39
C ARG A 7 -10.47 -32.37 -20.11
N GLY A 8 -11.57 -32.59 -20.76
CA GLY A 8 -12.34 -33.83 -20.63
C GLY A 8 -13.22 -33.91 -19.39
N VAL A 9 -13.45 -32.79 -18.72
CA VAL A 9 -14.25 -32.72 -17.48
C VAL A 9 -15.64 -32.15 -17.68
N LEU A 10 -15.89 -31.54 -18.83
CA LEU A 10 -17.21 -31.06 -19.23
C LEU A 10 -18.00 -32.14 -19.98
N PRO A 11 -19.36 -32.10 -19.96
CA PRO A 11 -20.17 -32.97 -20.83
C PRO A 11 -20.07 -32.56 -22.29
N GLU A 12 -20.46 -33.45 -23.20
CA GLU A 12 -20.64 -33.10 -24.60
C GLU A 12 -21.64 -31.94 -24.78
N PRO A 13 -21.45 -30.99 -25.71
CA PRO A 13 -20.38 -31.01 -26.75
C PRO A 13 -19.05 -30.40 -26.32
N ASP A 14 -18.92 -29.89 -25.07
CA ASP A 14 -17.79 -29.08 -24.61
C ASP A 14 -16.64 -29.93 -24.02
N GLN A 15 -16.66 -31.25 -24.23
CA GLN A 15 -15.69 -32.17 -23.64
C GLN A 15 -14.23 -31.81 -23.93
N ASP A 16 -13.95 -31.28 -25.13
CA ASP A 16 -12.60 -30.91 -25.56
C ASP A 16 -12.17 -29.52 -25.13
N GLU A 17 -13.06 -28.77 -24.50
CA GLU A 17 -12.74 -27.41 -23.98
C GLU A 17 -11.71 -27.49 -22.90
N VAL A 18 -10.70 -26.60 -22.96
CA VAL A 18 -9.71 -26.42 -21.90
C VAL A 18 -10.25 -25.39 -20.92
N ILE A 19 -10.36 -25.75 -19.66
CA ILE A 19 -10.85 -24.89 -18.62
C ILE A 19 -9.79 -24.65 -17.52
N LEU A 20 -9.91 -23.54 -16.79
CA LEU A 20 -9.07 -23.22 -15.65
C LEU A 20 -9.35 -24.19 -14.49
N LEU A 21 -8.30 -24.60 -13.78
CA LEU A 21 -8.42 -25.26 -12.48
C LEU A 21 -7.92 -24.30 -11.38
N GLU A 22 -8.74 -24.11 -10.36
CA GLU A 22 -8.37 -23.41 -9.14
C GLU A 22 -8.72 -24.24 -7.92
N VAL A 23 -7.72 -24.51 -7.06
CA VAL A 23 -7.87 -25.35 -5.88
C VAL A 23 -7.63 -24.51 -4.61
N LYS A 24 -8.54 -24.59 -3.68
CA LYS A 24 -8.44 -23.92 -2.38
C LYS A 24 -8.58 -24.93 -1.25
N SER A 25 -8.00 -24.58 -0.11
CA SER A 25 -8.27 -25.31 1.13
C SER A 25 -8.87 -24.36 2.17
N ALA A 26 -9.87 -24.83 2.90
CA ALA A 26 -10.54 -24.10 3.94
C ALA A 26 -10.60 -24.89 5.25
N ASN A 27 -10.66 -24.20 6.39
CA ASN A 27 -11.02 -24.86 7.65
C ASN A 27 -12.53 -25.17 7.66
N ASP A 28 -12.95 -26.02 8.58
CA ASP A 28 -14.35 -26.49 8.67
C ASP A 28 -15.37 -25.34 8.73
N LYS A 29 -15.08 -24.26 9.45
CA LYS A 29 -15.98 -23.10 9.54
C LYS A 29 -16.17 -22.42 8.18
N ARG A 30 -15.09 -22.12 7.49
CA ARG A 30 -15.13 -21.44 6.17
C ARG A 30 -15.68 -22.37 5.09
N TRP A 31 -15.41 -23.68 5.18
CA TRP A 31 -15.97 -24.66 4.26
C TRP A 31 -17.49 -24.76 4.40
N LYS A 32 -18.02 -24.83 5.63
CA LYS A 32 -19.46 -24.82 5.90
C LYS A 32 -20.16 -23.53 5.45
N GLU A 33 -19.49 -22.40 5.52
CA GLU A 33 -19.99 -21.14 4.95
C GLU A 33 -20.18 -21.27 3.44
N LEU A 34 -19.19 -21.81 2.72
CA LEU A 34 -19.28 -22.05 1.29
C LEU A 34 -20.39 -23.07 0.95
N ASP A 35 -20.42 -24.19 1.63
CA ASP A 35 -21.40 -25.25 1.43
C ASP A 35 -22.83 -24.72 1.62
N LYS A 36 -23.05 -23.88 2.61
CA LYS A 36 -24.33 -23.22 2.87
C LYS A 36 -24.70 -22.18 1.79
N LEU A 37 -23.74 -21.42 1.29
CA LEU A 37 -23.94 -20.42 0.24
C LEU A 37 -24.20 -21.09 -1.11
N GLY A 38 -23.57 -22.25 -1.37
CA GLY A 38 -23.63 -22.97 -2.64
C GLY A 38 -23.01 -22.20 -3.80
N ASP A 39 -22.24 -21.13 -3.52
CA ASP A 39 -21.67 -20.28 -4.55
C ASP A 39 -20.29 -19.76 -4.13
N TYR A 40 -19.27 -20.12 -4.91
CA TYR A 40 -17.89 -19.74 -4.67
C TYR A 40 -17.63 -18.24 -4.84
N GLU A 41 -18.30 -17.60 -5.80
CA GLU A 41 -18.12 -16.17 -6.07
C GLU A 41 -18.70 -15.31 -4.96
N LEU A 42 -19.82 -15.72 -4.36
CA LEU A 42 -20.41 -15.07 -3.18
C LEU A 42 -19.61 -15.34 -1.92
N TRP A 43 -18.94 -16.49 -1.84
CA TRP A 43 -18.13 -16.86 -0.68
C TRP A 43 -16.89 -15.99 -0.49
N SER A 44 -16.27 -15.55 -1.60
CA SER A 44 -15.08 -14.71 -1.54
C SER A 44 -14.92 -13.83 -2.77
N GLU A 45 -15.18 -12.55 -2.60
CA GLU A 45 -14.95 -11.54 -3.64
C GLU A 45 -13.50 -11.58 -4.18
N THR A 46 -12.50 -11.75 -3.31
CA THR A 46 -11.09 -11.84 -3.72
C THR A 46 -10.85 -13.01 -4.66
N TYR A 47 -11.45 -14.16 -4.38
CA TYR A 47 -11.30 -15.35 -5.25
C TYR A 47 -12.08 -15.22 -6.55
N ARG A 48 -13.24 -14.56 -6.51
CA ARG A 48 -13.98 -14.18 -7.71
C ARG A 48 -13.12 -13.37 -8.67
N TRP A 49 -12.50 -12.29 -8.19
CA TRP A 49 -11.58 -11.48 -8.99
C TRP A 49 -10.39 -12.29 -9.51
N GLN A 50 -9.87 -13.21 -8.74
CA GLN A 50 -8.72 -14.06 -9.11
C GLN A 50 -9.05 -14.95 -10.29
N ILE A 51 -10.16 -15.71 -10.24
CA ILE A 51 -10.51 -16.67 -11.32
C ILE A 51 -10.88 -15.96 -12.62
N HIS A 52 -11.66 -14.87 -12.56
CA HIS A 52 -11.98 -14.09 -13.76
C HIS A 52 -10.75 -13.40 -14.35
N GLY A 53 -9.83 -12.94 -13.52
CA GLY A 53 -8.54 -12.43 -13.95
C GLY A 53 -7.72 -13.47 -14.70
N TYR A 54 -7.63 -14.68 -14.19
CA TYR A 54 -6.93 -15.77 -14.90
C TYR A 54 -7.63 -16.16 -16.20
N MET A 55 -8.97 -16.32 -16.18
CA MET A 55 -9.71 -16.63 -17.41
C MET A 55 -9.51 -15.54 -18.47
N GLY A 56 -9.56 -14.26 -18.09
CA GLY A 56 -9.34 -13.14 -18.99
C GLY A 56 -7.93 -13.11 -19.58
N VAL A 57 -6.89 -13.35 -18.76
CA VAL A 57 -5.49 -13.39 -19.23
C VAL A 57 -5.24 -14.56 -20.19
N PHE A 58 -5.82 -15.74 -19.92
CA PHE A 58 -5.58 -16.95 -20.71
C PHE A 58 -6.61 -17.20 -21.82
N GLY A 59 -7.63 -16.35 -21.93
CA GLY A 59 -8.71 -16.52 -22.93
C GLY A 59 -9.56 -17.76 -22.69
N LEU A 60 -9.77 -18.13 -21.40
CA LEU A 60 -10.57 -19.29 -21.02
C LEU A 60 -11.99 -18.88 -20.68
N THR A 61 -12.95 -19.74 -21.01
CA THR A 61 -14.38 -19.45 -20.84
C THR A 61 -14.97 -20.01 -19.55
N LYS A 62 -14.28 -20.98 -18.92
CA LYS A 62 -14.77 -21.66 -17.71
C LYS A 62 -13.63 -21.92 -16.71
N CYS A 63 -14.01 -21.99 -15.45
CA CYS A 63 -13.14 -22.37 -14.35
C CYS A 63 -13.79 -23.46 -13.50
N MET A 64 -13.09 -24.58 -13.26
CA MET A 64 -13.46 -25.51 -12.22
C MET A 64 -12.76 -25.09 -10.92
N VAL A 65 -13.55 -24.74 -9.91
CA VAL A 65 -13.04 -24.51 -8.57
C VAL A 65 -13.24 -25.73 -7.69
N ILE A 66 -12.23 -26.06 -6.91
CA ILE A 66 -12.27 -27.17 -5.95
C ILE A 66 -11.85 -26.62 -4.59
N VAL A 67 -12.69 -26.79 -3.56
CA VAL A 67 -12.38 -26.37 -2.20
C VAL A 67 -12.38 -27.56 -1.26
N VAL A 68 -11.23 -27.84 -0.66
CA VAL A 68 -11.04 -28.96 0.25
C VAL A 68 -11.14 -28.50 1.71
N ASN A 69 -11.99 -29.16 2.48
CA ASN A 69 -12.05 -29.00 3.92
C ASN A 69 -10.84 -29.69 4.58
N LYS A 70 -9.92 -28.90 5.16
CA LYS A 70 -8.70 -29.44 5.81
C LYS A 70 -8.96 -30.33 7.00
N ASN A 71 -10.15 -30.26 7.61
CA ASN A 71 -10.45 -30.96 8.83
C ASN A 71 -11.00 -32.38 8.60
N ASN A 72 -11.71 -32.59 7.47
CA ASN A 72 -12.42 -33.84 7.21
C ASN A 72 -12.34 -34.29 5.73
N SER A 73 -11.58 -33.59 4.89
CA SER A 73 -11.38 -33.89 3.48
C SER A 73 -12.64 -33.81 2.60
N GLN A 74 -13.73 -33.21 3.07
CA GLN A 74 -14.88 -32.94 2.23
C GLN A 74 -14.50 -31.98 1.09
N ILE A 75 -15.07 -32.22 -0.08
CA ILE A 75 -14.78 -31.46 -1.29
C ILE A 75 -16.05 -30.74 -1.75
N TYR A 76 -15.90 -29.45 -2.02
CA TYR A 76 -16.87 -28.64 -2.77
C TYR A 76 -16.28 -28.41 -4.18
N SER A 77 -17.10 -28.51 -5.21
CA SER A 77 -16.70 -28.19 -6.58
C SER A 77 -17.80 -27.41 -7.30
N GLN A 78 -17.39 -26.46 -8.14
CA GLN A 78 -18.29 -25.66 -8.97
C GLN A 78 -17.59 -25.33 -10.28
N ILE A 79 -18.34 -25.35 -11.39
CA ILE A 79 -17.90 -24.77 -12.66
C ILE A 79 -18.46 -23.36 -12.74
N ILE A 80 -17.60 -22.40 -13.06
CA ILE A 80 -17.92 -20.98 -13.14
C ILE A 80 -17.64 -20.51 -14.54
N ASP A 81 -18.61 -19.88 -15.17
CA ASP A 81 -18.46 -19.26 -16.47
C ASP A 81 -17.73 -17.93 -16.40
N TYR A 82 -16.93 -17.61 -17.40
CA TYR A 82 -16.22 -16.35 -17.49
C TYR A 82 -17.17 -15.16 -17.59
N ASN A 83 -16.94 -14.14 -16.79
CA ASN A 83 -17.66 -12.87 -16.86
C ASN A 83 -16.72 -11.75 -17.34
N PRO A 84 -16.88 -11.26 -18.58
CA PRO A 84 -16.03 -10.22 -19.15
C PRO A 84 -16.10 -8.89 -18.39
N GLU A 85 -17.26 -8.54 -17.81
CA GLU A 85 -17.39 -7.28 -17.06
C GLU A 85 -16.48 -7.24 -15.83
N ILE A 86 -16.26 -8.39 -15.16
CA ILE A 86 -15.36 -8.47 -14.02
C ILE A 86 -13.92 -8.25 -14.49
N TRP A 87 -13.55 -8.84 -15.62
CA TRP A 87 -12.24 -8.67 -16.20
C TRP A 87 -11.98 -7.23 -16.65
N GLU A 88 -12.91 -6.60 -17.33
CA GLU A 88 -12.83 -5.19 -17.75
C GLU A 88 -12.62 -4.27 -16.55
N LYS A 89 -13.41 -4.42 -15.48
CA LYS A 89 -13.23 -3.67 -14.24
C LYS A 89 -11.86 -3.92 -13.58
N ALA A 90 -11.34 -5.15 -13.69
CA ALA A 90 -10.00 -5.47 -13.19
C ALA A 90 -8.92 -4.75 -13.99
N LEU A 91 -9.05 -4.70 -15.32
CA LEU A 91 -8.14 -3.95 -16.19
C LEU A 91 -8.19 -2.46 -15.93
N GLU A 92 -9.37 -1.85 -15.86
CA GLU A 92 -9.53 -0.43 -15.52
C GLU A 92 -8.87 -0.08 -14.18
N ARG A 93 -9.06 -0.94 -13.18
CA ARG A 93 -8.41 -0.76 -11.88
C ARG A 93 -6.90 -0.88 -11.97
N ALA A 94 -6.39 -1.87 -12.71
CA ALA A 94 -4.96 -2.07 -12.92
C ALA A 94 -4.34 -0.87 -13.65
N GLU A 95 -4.96 -0.40 -14.71
CA GLU A 95 -4.53 0.79 -15.45
C GLU A 95 -4.46 2.02 -14.55
N ARG A 96 -5.52 2.29 -13.80
CA ARG A 96 -5.55 3.39 -12.84
C ARG A 96 -4.42 3.31 -11.80
N ILE A 97 -4.11 2.12 -11.30
CA ILE A 97 -3.02 1.92 -10.33
C ILE A 97 -1.65 2.15 -10.98
N ILE A 98 -1.46 1.67 -12.22
CA ILE A 98 -0.17 1.75 -12.92
C ILE A 98 0.11 3.18 -13.39
N THR A 99 -0.91 3.90 -13.84
CA THR A 99 -0.78 5.27 -14.37
C THR A 99 -0.85 6.36 -13.30
N SER A 100 -1.28 6.03 -12.08
CA SER A 100 -1.39 7.01 -11.00
C SER A 100 -0.02 7.48 -10.53
N GLU A 101 0.18 8.78 -10.48
CA GLU A 101 1.38 9.39 -9.87
C GLU A 101 1.39 9.26 -8.35
N GLU A 102 0.22 9.12 -7.74
CA GLU A 102 0.03 8.93 -6.31
C GLU A 102 -0.39 7.50 -6.01
N PRO A 103 0.08 6.90 -4.89
CA PRO A 103 -0.48 5.63 -4.44
C PRO A 103 -2.00 5.76 -4.27
N PRO A 104 -2.78 4.74 -4.66
CA PRO A 104 -4.22 4.77 -4.45
C PRO A 104 -4.51 4.98 -2.96
N TYR A 105 -5.55 5.76 -2.70
CA TYR A 105 -5.99 5.99 -1.32
C TYR A 105 -6.22 4.63 -0.63
N GLN A 106 -5.39 4.37 0.34
CA GLN A 106 -5.56 3.20 1.19
C GLN A 106 -6.60 3.59 2.23
N GLY A 107 -7.86 3.30 1.95
CA GLY A 107 -8.94 3.56 2.88
C GLY A 107 -8.56 3.17 4.31
N ARG A 108 -9.02 3.88 5.31
CA ARG A 108 -8.69 3.61 6.72
C ARG A 108 -9.06 2.18 7.06
N MET A 109 -8.08 1.30 7.05
CA MET A 109 -8.27 -0.03 7.61
C MET A 109 -8.50 0.12 9.11
N SER A 110 -9.59 -0.43 9.60
CA SER A 110 -9.84 -0.51 11.04
C SER A 110 -8.67 -1.21 11.73
N GLU A 111 -8.30 -0.80 12.93
CA GLU A 111 -7.29 -1.49 13.77
C GLU A 111 -7.62 -2.98 13.98
N LYS A 112 -8.90 -3.35 13.82
CA LYS A 112 -9.39 -4.72 13.90
C LYS A 112 -9.24 -5.50 12.60
N ASP A 113 -8.83 -4.85 11.49
CA ASP A 113 -8.68 -5.51 10.19
C ASP A 113 -7.64 -6.63 10.28
N TRP A 114 -7.99 -7.80 9.80
CA TRP A 114 -7.12 -8.98 9.85
C TRP A 114 -5.81 -8.79 9.07
N ARG A 115 -5.81 -7.94 8.03
CA ARG A 115 -4.64 -7.59 7.22
C ARG A 115 -3.58 -6.84 8.02
N LEU A 116 -3.97 -6.14 9.08
CA LEU A 116 -3.08 -5.45 10.01
C LEU A 116 -2.59 -6.34 11.16
N LYS A 117 -3.04 -7.59 11.24
CA LYS A 117 -2.60 -8.56 12.25
C LYS A 117 -1.33 -9.30 11.79
N GLY A 118 -0.62 -9.87 12.71
CA GLY A 118 0.58 -10.66 12.42
C GLY A 118 1.76 -9.81 11.99
N GLN A 119 2.37 -10.12 10.83
CA GLN A 119 3.59 -9.45 10.35
C GLN A 119 3.42 -7.95 10.10
N SER A 120 2.23 -7.50 9.76
CA SER A 120 1.94 -6.08 9.53
C SER A 120 1.84 -5.26 10.81
N LYS A 121 1.69 -5.89 11.98
CA LYS A 121 1.52 -5.20 13.26
C LYS A 121 2.64 -4.21 13.57
N ALA A 122 3.88 -4.56 13.24
CA ALA A 122 5.05 -3.71 13.46
C ALA A 122 5.04 -2.41 12.62
N TYR A 123 4.26 -2.39 11.54
CA TYR A 123 4.20 -1.29 10.59
C TYR A 123 2.86 -0.53 10.62
N ILE A 124 1.93 -0.90 11.49
CA ILE A 124 0.59 -0.28 11.56
C ILE A 124 0.71 1.24 11.74
N ASP A 125 1.56 1.71 12.65
CA ASP A 125 1.69 3.13 12.92
C ASP A 125 2.30 3.90 11.74
N ILE A 126 3.22 3.28 10.98
CA ILE A 126 3.77 3.86 9.76
C ILE A 126 2.69 3.90 8.67
N TYR A 127 1.96 2.80 8.51
CA TYR A 127 0.86 2.69 7.56
C TYR A 127 -0.27 3.70 7.84
N GLN A 128 -0.62 3.85 9.11
CA GLN A 128 -1.62 4.81 9.57
C GLN A 128 -1.07 6.24 9.65
N ARG A 129 0.16 6.45 9.20
CA ARG A 129 0.84 7.74 9.23
C ARG A 129 0.93 8.36 10.64
N LYS A 130 1.07 7.54 11.67
CA LYS A 130 1.26 7.99 13.07
C LYS A 130 2.72 8.21 13.44
N ARG A 131 3.65 7.65 12.69
CA ARG A 131 5.10 7.81 12.90
C ARG A 131 5.90 7.61 11.62
N PHE A 132 7.14 8.09 11.64
CA PHE A 132 8.11 7.86 10.58
C PHE A 132 8.57 6.39 10.47
N PRO A 133 9.06 5.97 9.29
CA PRO A 133 9.80 4.72 9.15
C PRO A 133 10.96 4.64 10.15
N GLN A 134 11.25 3.42 10.64
CA GLN A 134 12.25 3.22 11.70
C GLN A 134 13.69 3.48 11.26
N SER A 135 13.99 3.39 9.99
CA SER A 135 15.34 3.55 9.45
C SER A 135 15.41 4.62 8.39
N VAL A 136 16.45 5.43 8.42
CA VAL A 136 16.85 6.31 7.32
C VAL A 136 17.52 5.44 6.26
N ASN A 137 17.02 5.45 5.04
CA ASN A 137 17.57 4.68 3.92
C ASN A 137 17.20 5.34 2.58
N CYS A 138 17.86 4.95 1.49
CA CYS A 138 17.61 5.58 0.20
C CYS A 138 16.17 5.42 -0.30
N ARG A 139 15.46 4.37 0.08
CA ARG A 139 14.09 4.15 -0.40
C ARG A 139 13.06 5.14 0.17
N ASN A 140 13.40 5.83 1.25
CA ASN A 140 12.60 6.90 1.82
C ASN A 140 13.20 8.30 1.64
N CYS A 141 14.25 8.40 0.80
CA CYS A 141 14.88 9.65 0.43
C CYS A 141 14.12 10.36 -0.70
N ALA A 142 14.00 11.68 -0.62
CA ALA A 142 13.40 12.52 -1.67
C ALA A 142 14.14 12.43 -3.02
N PHE A 143 15.45 12.13 -2.99
CA PHE A 143 16.32 12.09 -4.16
C PHE A 143 16.57 10.68 -4.69
N SER A 144 15.83 9.68 -4.26
CA SER A 144 15.90 8.37 -4.88
C SER A 144 14.60 8.02 -5.59
N LYS A 145 14.73 7.28 -6.68
CA LYS A 145 13.58 6.76 -7.42
C LYS A 145 13.84 5.35 -7.91
N PRO A 146 12.82 4.50 -7.96
CA PRO A 146 12.93 3.24 -8.70
C PRO A 146 12.98 3.54 -10.20
N LEU A 147 13.76 2.74 -10.93
CA LEU A 147 13.82 2.72 -12.37
C LEU A 147 13.59 1.29 -12.85
N THR A 148 12.57 1.09 -13.66
CA THR A 148 12.31 -0.20 -14.33
C THR A 148 12.92 -0.16 -15.73
N THR A 149 13.70 -1.18 -16.07
CA THR A 149 14.31 -1.38 -17.37
C THR A 149 13.92 -2.74 -17.93
N SER A 150 14.22 -2.99 -19.20
CA SER A 150 14.04 -4.32 -19.83
C SER A 150 14.76 -5.44 -19.06
N ASN A 151 15.85 -5.11 -18.35
CA ASN A 151 16.68 -6.06 -17.61
C ASN A 151 16.35 -6.15 -16.11
N GLY A 152 15.22 -5.57 -15.69
CA GLY A 152 14.79 -5.55 -14.29
C GLY A 152 14.64 -4.16 -13.71
N ALA A 153 14.52 -4.09 -12.37
CA ALA A 153 14.36 -2.83 -11.66
C ALA A 153 15.60 -2.48 -10.83
N THR A 154 15.96 -1.20 -10.82
CA THR A 154 17.03 -0.65 -9.98
C THR A 154 16.55 0.62 -9.29
N TRP A 155 17.33 1.11 -8.34
CA TRP A 155 17.15 2.42 -7.74
C TRP A 155 18.23 3.38 -8.21
N ILE A 156 17.87 4.63 -8.45
CA ILE A 156 18.77 5.69 -8.90
C ILE A 156 18.72 6.84 -7.89
N CYS A 157 19.91 7.36 -7.54
CA CYS A 157 20.03 8.62 -6.82
C CYS A 157 19.95 9.78 -7.82
N LYS A 158 18.96 10.65 -7.67
CA LYS A 158 18.76 11.81 -8.56
C LYS A 158 19.89 12.84 -8.46
N ARG A 159 20.59 12.94 -7.30
CA ARG A 159 21.69 13.88 -7.10
C ARG A 159 22.95 13.47 -7.87
N THR A 160 23.28 12.19 -7.83
CA THR A 160 24.48 11.67 -8.48
C THR A 160 24.19 11.06 -9.85
N ASN A 161 22.94 10.87 -10.19
CA ASN A 161 22.44 10.16 -11.37
C ASN A 161 23.02 8.75 -11.52
N LYS A 162 23.33 8.08 -10.40
CA LYS A 162 23.92 6.73 -10.37
C LYS A 162 22.94 5.71 -9.81
N ALA A 163 23.06 4.48 -10.30
CA ALA A 163 22.37 3.34 -9.70
C ALA A 163 22.86 3.14 -8.25
N ILE A 164 21.93 2.75 -7.39
CA ILE A 164 22.18 2.53 -5.96
C ILE A 164 22.04 1.04 -5.71
N ASP A 165 23.13 0.38 -5.32
CA ASP A 165 23.12 -1.02 -4.93
C ASP A 165 22.34 -1.25 -3.61
N LEU A 166 22.10 -2.50 -3.27
CA LEU A 166 21.28 -2.86 -2.13
C LEU A 166 21.89 -2.44 -0.78
N GLU A 167 23.20 -2.48 -0.67
CA GLU A 167 23.93 -2.10 0.54
C GLU A 167 23.80 -0.59 0.77
N THR A 168 24.11 0.20 -0.25
CA THR A 168 23.94 1.66 -0.23
C THR A 168 22.49 2.06 0.02
N GLN A 169 21.51 1.34 -0.59
CA GLN A 169 20.09 1.61 -0.30
C GLN A 169 19.76 1.48 1.18
N ARG A 170 20.31 0.48 1.86
CA ARG A 170 20.06 0.21 3.28
C ARG A 170 20.80 1.15 4.21
N ALA A 171 22.05 1.45 3.88
CA ALA A 171 22.92 2.30 4.69
C ALA A 171 22.52 3.78 4.64
N SER A 172 21.98 4.24 3.49
CA SER A 172 21.76 5.66 3.23
C SER A 172 23.09 6.44 3.10
N CYS A 173 22.99 7.76 3.01
CA CYS A 173 24.13 8.67 3.01
C CYS A 173 23.85 9.85 3.94
N GLU A 174 24.88 10.62 4.28
CA GLU A 174 24.77 11.82 5.11
C GLU A 174 23.87 12.91 4.53
N ASN A 175 23.75 12.93 3.19
CA ASN A 175 22.94 13.90 2.44
C ASN A 175 21.47 13.43 2.26
N HIS A 176 21.02 12.49 3.07
CA HIS A 176 19.63 12.02 3.03
C HIS A 176 18.66 13.13 3.42
N LEU A 177 17.62 13.33 2.61
CA LEU A 177 16.46 14.14 2.95
C LEU A 177 15.20 13.27 2.83
N TRP A 178 14.32 13.37 3.82
CA TRP A 178 13.09 12.60 3.83
C TRP A 178 12.20 12.95 2.64
N ASN A 179 11.61 11.93 2.03
CA ASN A 179 10.54 12.15 1.07
C ASN A 179 9.41 12.94 1.75
N PRO A 180 9.03 14.12 1.23
CA PRO A 180 8.01 14.98 1.85
C PRO A 180 6.69 14.26 2.15
N LYS A 181 6.32 13.28 1.33
CA LYS A 181 5.10 12.47 1.53
C LYS A 181 5.12 11.64 2.81
N LEU A 182 6.28 11.45 3.43
CA LEU A 182 6.42 10.72 4.70
C LEU A 182 6.29 11.63 5.92
N ILE A 183 6.45 12.96 5.77
CA ILE A 183 6.28 13.94 6.82
C ILE A 183 4.83 14.45 6.79
N ILE A 184 3.98 13.81 7.56
CA ILE A 184 2.53 13.99 7.49
C ILE A 184 1.98 15.01 8.49
N THR A 185 2.81 15.40 9.47
CA THR A 185 2.45 16.35 10.53
C THR A 185 2.75 17.80 10.15
N ALA A 186 3.30 18.02 8.95
CA ALA A 186 3.68 19.34 8.47
C ALA A 186 3.38 19.48 6.99
N THR A 187 3.10 20.69 6.55
CA THR A 187 2.90 21.04 5.14
C THR A 187 4.27 21.22 4.47
N HIS A 188 4.51 20.52 3.37
CA HIS A 188 5.69 20.74 2.54
C HIS A 188 5.59 22.08 1.81
N LEU A 189 6.68 22.84 1.81
CA LEU A 189 6.81 24.13 1.12
C LEU A 189 7.75 23.96 -0.07
N PRO A 190 7.25 23.61 -1.26
CA PRO A 190 8.09 23.36 -2.45
C PRO A 190 8.92 24.59 -2.87
N GLU A 191 8.35 25.78 -2.77
CA GLU A 191 8.98 27.04 -3.19
C GLU A 191 10.19 27.42 -2.31
N GLU A 192 10.26 26.88 -1.09
CA GLU A 192 11.36 27.12 -0.14
C GLU A 192 12.30 25.90 -0.05
N SER A 193 12.08 24.90 -0.89
CA SER A 193 12.83 23.64 -0.92
C SER A 193 13.77 23.59 -2.11
N ASP A 194 14.95 22.96 -1.92
CA ASP A 194 15.95 22.77 -2.97
C ASP A 194 16.68 21.43 -2.80
N ASP A 195 17.77 21.22 -3.53
CA ASP A 195 18.56 20.00 -3.45
C ASP A 195 19.29 19.83 -2.11
N THR A 196 19.39 20.86 -1.30
CA THR A 196 20.13 20.85 -0.04
C THR A 196 19.23 20.82 1.19
N LYS A 197 18.01 21.29 1.08
CA LYS A 197 17.01 21.32 2.16
C LYS A 197 15.60 21.17 1.65
N ILE A 198 14.75 20.59 2.46
CA ILE A 198 13.30 20.52 2.25
C ILE A 198 12.63 21.28 3.39
N ALA A 199 11.83 22.27 3.04
CA ALA A 199 11.14 23.14 3.96
C ALA A 199 9.74 22.61 4.30
N TYR A 200 9.38 22.78 5.56
CA TYR A 200 8.07 22.38 6.09
C TYR A 200 7.51 23.46 7.00
N GLU A 201 6.20 23.53 7.06
CA GLU A 201 5.46 24.37 7.99
C GLU A 201 4.53 23.52 8.85
N ALA A 202 4.57 23.76 10.15
CA ALA A 202 3.74 23.10 11.12
C ALA A 202 3.20 24.14 12.11
N GLY A 203 1.89 24.39 12.01
CA GLY A 203 1.30 25.54 12.70
C GLY A 203 1.96 26.84 12.22
N PHE A 204 2.57 27.59 13.15
CA PHE A 204 3.29 28.84 12.84
C PHE A 204 4.81 28.67 12.74
N THR A 205 5.32 27.44 12.81
CA THR A 205 6.75 27.21 12.80
C THR A 205 7.20 26.57 11.52
N LYS A 206 8.19 27.19 10.86
CA LYS A 206 8.91 26.62 9.75
C LYS A 206 10.12 25.84 10.26
N PHE A 207 10.36 24.68 9.66
CA PHE A 207 11.55 23.89 9.90
C PHE A 207 12.07 23.25 8.61
N TYR A 208 13.32 22.83 8.63
CA TYR A 208 14.01 22.33 7.45
C TYR A 208 14.65 20.98 7.73
N ASN A 209 14.39 20.02 6.83
CA ASN A 209 15.22 18.83 6.75
C ASN A 209 16.38 19.15 5.80
N ALA A 210 17.61 19.25 6.31
CA ALA A 210 18.75 19.75 5.57
C ALA A 210 19.96 18.82 5.64
N ILE A 211 20.75 18.83 4.55
CA ILE A 211 22.07 18.16 4.51
C ILE A 211 23.07 18.91 5.40
N PRO A 212 24.20 18.27 5.83
CA PRO A 212 25.12 18.89 6.76
C PRO A 212 25.63 20.27 6.34
N SER A 213 25.92 20.46 5.05
CA SER A 213 26.47 21.72 4.51
C SER A 213 25.44 22.86 4.41
N ALA A 214 24.15 22.58 4.53
CA ALA A 214 23.08 23.58 4.41
C ALA A 214 22.37 23.86 5.74
N ARG A 215 22.91 23.38 6.85
CA ARG A 215 22.32 23.63 8.17
C ARG A 215 22.73 25.00 8.70
N GLU A 216 21.75 25.70 9.19
CA GLU A 216 21.88 26.97 9.83
C GLU A 216 21.42 26.89 11.30
N PRO A 217 21.79 27.81 12.17
CA PRO A 217 21.21 27.89 13.52
C PRO A 217 19.68 28.01 13.45
N GLY A 218 18.96 27.27 14.30
CA GLY A 218 17.50 27.29 14.36
C GLY A 218 16.89 25.93 14.05
N HIS A 219 15.82 25.93 13.29
CA HIS A 219 15.01 24.71 13.04
C HIS A 219 15.49 23.89 11.84
N TYR A 220 16.79 23.64 11.77
CA TYR A 220 17.40 22.79 10.74
C TYR A 220 17.76 21.41 11.32
N TYR A 221 17.25 20.36 10.72
CA TYR A 221 17.38 18.99 11.21
C TYR A 221 17.90 18.05 10.14
N SER A 222 18.78 17.14 10.51
CA SER A 222 19.06 15.96 9.70
C SER A 222 17.87 15.01 9.66
N SER A 223 17.89 14.10 8.72
CA SER A 223 16.87 13.05 8.65
C SER A 223 16.88 12.14 9.88
N ALA A 224 18.05 11.92 10.49
CA ALA A 224 18.15 11.14 11.72
C ALA A 224 17.54 11.88 12.93
N GLU A 225 17.80 13.17 13.06
CA GLU A 225 17.22 14.01 14.12
C GLU A 225 15.70 14.10 13.99
N LEU A 226 15.16 14.33 12.79
CA LEU A 226 13.71 14.32 12.57
C LEU A 226 13.08 12.97 12.92
N ARG A 227 13.75 11.86 12.63
CA ARG A 227 13.29 10.52 13.02
C ARG A 227 13.23 10.36 14.55
N GLU A 228 14.26 10.81 15.27
CA GLU A 228 14.27 10.71 16.73
C GLU A 228 13.21 11.62 17.35
N LEU A 229 13.04 12.83 16.84
CA LEU A 229 11.98 13.74 17.24
C LEU A 229 10.59 13.15 17.02
N SER A 230 10.39 12.43 15.93
CA SER A 230 9.11 11.78 15.60
C SER A 230 8.72 10.65 16.56
N LYS A 231 9.68 10.04 17.24
CA LYS A 231 9.40 8.91 18.15
C LYS A 231 8.70 9.31 19.43
N CYS A 232 8.93 10.50 19.95
CA CYS A 232 8.38 10.93 21.24
C CYS A 232 8.10 12.41 21.39
N GLN A 233 8.69 13.29 20.59
CA GLN A 233 8.68 14.73 20.84
C GLN A 233 8.10 15.56 19.69
N PHE A 234 8.16 15.08 18.48
CA PHE A 234 7.69 15.87 17.32
C PHE A 234 6.16 16.02 17.40
N ASP A 235 5.45 14.96 17.69
CA ASP A 235 4.00 15.01 17.88
C ASP A 235 3.62 15.80 19.14
N LEU A 236 4.36 15.64 20.24
CA LEU A 236 4.14 16.39 21.47
C LEU A 236 4.51 17.86 21.32
N LYS A 237 5.67 18.18 20.73
CA LYS A 237 6.09 19.55 20.50
C LYS A 237 5.22 20.28 19.49
N MET A 238 4.72 19.55 18.49
CA MET A 238 3.74 20.06 17.54
C MET A 238 2.35 20.23 18.16
N MET A 239 1.97 19.35 19.09
CA MET A 239 0.75 19.48 19.89
C MET A 239 0.86 20.61 20.91
N GLU A 240 2.02 20.81 21.53
CA GLU A 240 2.30 21.96 22.42
C GLU A 240 2.21 23.26 21.65
N MET A 241 2.84 23.35 20.47
CA MET A 241 2.75 24.53 19.59
C MET A 241 1.33 24.78 19.07
N ALA A 242 0.56 23.72 18.77
CA ALA A 242 -0.87 23.84 18.45
C ALA A 242 -1.71 24.16 19.69
N GLY A 243 -1.24 23.78 20.88
CA GLY A 243 -1.86 24.09 22.17
C GLY A 243 -1.66 25.55 22.58
N ASP A 244 -0.48 26.09 22.32
CA ASP A 244 -0.17 27.51 22.55
C ASP A 244 -1.03 28.41 21.68
N VAL A 245 -1.32 28.00 20.43
CA VAL A 245 -2.27 28.67 19.54
C VAL A 245 -3.69 28.69 20.11
N LYS A 246 -4.14 27.60 20.76
CA LYS A 246 -5.45 27.56 21.42
C LYS A 246 -5.52 28.47 22.64
N SER A 247 -4.40 28.71 23.32
CA SER A 247 -4.34 29.63 24.46
C SER A 247 -4.35 31.10 24.03
N GLU A 248 -3.79 31.43 22.87
CA GLU A 248 -3.79 32.77 22.32
C GLU A 248 -5.12 33.13 21.62
N PHE A 249 -5.88 32.14 21.15
CA PHE A 249 -7.18 32.32 20.51
C PHE A 249 -8.25 31.42 21.14
N PRO A 250 -8.70 31.72 22.38
CA PRO A 250 -9.76 30.96 23.03
C PRO A 250 -11.07 31.13 22.27
N GLY A 251 -11.48 30.12 21.53
CA GLY A 251 -12.68 30.12 20.68
C GLY A 251 -12.47 29.56 19.28
N SER A 252 -11.26 29.27 18.86
CA SER A 252 -11.01 28.55 17.62
C SER A 252 -11.34 27.07 17.80
N THR A 253 -12.47 26.64 17.29
CA THR A 253 -12.80 25.22 17.10
C THR A 253 -12.03 24.74 15.86
N VAL A 254 -11.20 23.74 16.04
CA VAL A 254 -10.69 22.94 14.93
C VAL A 254 -11.89 22.10 14.45
N GLU A 255 -12.58 22.59 13.43
CA GLU A 255 -13.53 21.75 12.72
C GLU A 255 -12.75 20.60 12.07
N HIS A 256 -12.93 19.41 12.60
CA HIS A 256 -12.61 18.21 11.84
C HIS A 256 -13.52 18.24 10.61
N LEU A 257 -12.93 18.49 9.45
CA LEU A 257 -13.62 18.27 8.17
C LEU A 257 -14.10 16.84 8.18
N ASP A 258 -15.40 16.65 8.39
CA ASP A 258 -16.06 15.36 8.25
C ASP A 258 -15.80 14.86 6.84
N GLU A 259 -15.11 13.74 6.79
CA GLU A 259 -14.77 13.05 5.56
C GLU A 259 -16.05 12.73 4.80
N LYS A 260 -16.14 13.25 3.59
CA LYS A 260 -17.13 12.78 2.62
C LYS A 260 -17.00 11.26 2.53
N LYS A 261 -18.05 10.56 2.94
CA LYS A 261 -18.21 9.14 2.66
C LYS A 261 -18.13 8.95 1.16
N ASP A 262 -17.06 8.31 0.71
CA ASP A 262 -16.94 7.84 -0.66
C ASP A 262 -17.99 6.73 -0.85
N PRO A 263 -18.84 6.77 -1.89
CA PRO A 263 -19.94 5.81 -2.07
C PRO A 263 -19.49 4.54 -2.81
N PHE A 264 -18.32 3.94 -2.42
CA PHE A 264 -17.92 2.64 -2.95
C PHE A 264 -17.31 1.74 -1.88
#